data_db81e35067ff1540ef7ebfa104f26744
#
_entry.id   db81e35067ff1540ef7ebfa104f26744
#
_cell.length_a   1.000
_cell.length_b   1.000
_cell.length_c   1.000
_cell.angle_alpha   90.00
_cell.angle_beta   90.00
_cell.angle_gamma   90.00
#
_symmetry.space_group_name_H-M   'P 1'
#
loop_
_entity.id
_entity.type
_entity.pdbx_description
1 polymer ?
#
loop_
_entity_poly.entity_id
_entity_poly.type
_entity_poly.pdbx_seq_one_letter_code
_entity_poly.pdbx_strand_id
1 'polypeptide(L)'
;MFLRIALTAAMAATLATVSPAQAAFSRLEAERAAVADALALQVLSQEAEAQRAQARATRALPNPQLRLGLTNLPADTFAWDQEPMTQLQVSLRQALPNGRARAARFTAALEGARQTSEQRDLAALELRAALRERLIELAWRQEQGHLLGRQEAVLAQLESQALSAFKAGRGGESDVLEVRLARQARVQAQLQNDTAVASAEASLQRWLPEALLVQGAPASLTELFPTFTSWPTSAAVEDRLAAHPAARRLEAGWKMAGAQRDAAKADFGPDYAVDFAYGARDDLSPLGRRPDLLSAGITISLPLFGREKQAQGLAAAELREEGQRAALRDALRALKADYDSRRSAAKQQSDALTHYETTLFPLAERHWERSLARFAEGTLPFDRALAAALALLSTQSAALDLKRQRAQSESALLFLIGQELDHE
;
A
#
# COMPACT_ATOMS: atom_id res chain seq x y z
N MET A 1 5.51 -29.43 81.34
CA MET A 1 5.22 -30.81 80.96
C MET A 1 4.93 -30.85 79.49
N PHE A 2 5.91 -31.29 78.79
CA PHE A 2 6.10 -31.66 77.36
C PHE A 2 5.24 -30.99 76.25
N LEU A 3 5.89 -30.00 75.62
CA LEU A 3 5.55 -29.39 74.35
C LEU A 3 6.17 -30.25 73.21
N ARG A 4 5.37 -30.81 72.29
CA ARG A 4 5.84 -31.44 71.04
C ARG A 4 5.64 -30.47 69.88
N ILE A 5 6.76 -29.95 69.36
CA ILE A 5 6.81 -29.17 68.15
C ILE A 5 6.86 -30.18 66.99
N ALA A 6 5.83 -30.20 66.12
CA ALA A 6 5.84 -30.90 64.85
C ALA A 6 6.22 -29.91 63.75
N LEU A 7 7.43 -30.14 63.16
CA LEU A 7 7.95 -29.38 62.02
C LEU A 7 7.40 -30.03 60.72
N THR A 8 6.41 -29.42 60.06
CA THR A 8 5.96 -29.85 58.73
C THR A 8 6.71 -29.04 57.67
N ALA A 9 7.64 -29.70 56.98
CA ALA A 9 8.32 -29.16 55.82
C ALA A 9 7.33 -29.16 54.63
N ALA A 10 6.87 -27.98 54.23
CA ALA A 10 6.11 -27.78 52.99
C ALA A 10 7.11 -27.68 51.84
N MET A 11 7.25 -28.78 51.09
CA MET A 11 7.99 -28.85 49.81
C MET A 11 7.13 -28.22 48.73
N ALA A 12 7.35 -26.92 48.43
CA ALA A 12 6.72 -26.23 47.30
C ALA A 12 7.33 -26.77 46.01
N ALA A 13 6.63 -27.67 45.36
CA ALA A 13 6.91 -28.05 43.97
C ALA A 13 6.52 -26.89 43.06
N THR A 14 7.48 -26.09 42.62
CA THR A 14 7.33 -25.17 41.50
C THR A 14 7.12 -26.01 40.23
N LEU A 15 5.87 -26.24 39.89
CA LEU A 15 5.50 -26.64 38.54
C LEU A 15 5.90 -25.49 37.60
N ALA A 16 7.06 -25.64 36.96
CA ALA A 16 7.37 -24.84 35.78
C ALA A 16 6.31 -25.20 34.73
N THR A 17 5.31 -24.36 34.60
CA THR A 17 4.40 -24.40 33.45
C THR A 17 5.25 -24.12 32.24
N VAL A 18 5.62 -25.18 31.51
CA VAL A 18 6.12 -25.07 30.15
C VAL A 18 4.99 -24.42 29.38
N SER A 19 5.11 -23.11 29.13
CA SER A 19 4.22 -22.39 28.21
C SER A 19 4.28 -23.13 26.88
N PRO A 20 3.15 -23.54 26.28
CA PRO A 20 3.21 -24.09 24.95
C PRO A 20 3.94 -23.07 24.06
N ALA A 21 4.93 -23.52 23.29
CA ALA A 21 5.62 -22.68 22.33
C ALA A 21 4.53 -21.98 21.52
N GLN A 22 4.38 -20.69 21.71
CA GLN A 22 3.41 -19.91 20.96
C GLN A 22 3.79 -20.04 19.49
N ALA A 23 2.86 -20.58 18.69
CA ALA A 23 3.08 -20.71 17.25
C ALA A 23 3.39 -19.31 16.68
N ALA A 24 4.40 -19.23 15.82
CA ALA A 24 4.72 -18.00 15.10
C ALA A 24 3.46 -17.48 14.37
N PHE A 25 3.29 -16.16 14.30
CA PHE A 25 2.18 -15.60 13.57
C PHE A 25 2.26 -15.94 12.06
N SER A 26 1.11 -16.07 11.42
CA SER A 26 1.07 -16.24 9.97
C SER A 26 1.25 -14.90 9.24
N ARG A 27 1.76 -14.96 8.00
CA ARG A 27 1.87 -13.79 7.11
C ARG A 27 0.54 -13.02 7.01
N LEU A 28 -0.58 -13.74 6.86
CA LEU A 28 -1.91 -13.14 6.74
C LEU A 28 -2.36 -12.40 7.99
N GLU A 29 -2.08 -12.95 9.17
CA GLU A 29 -2.38 -12.28 10.44
C GLU A 29 -1.60 -10.98 10.55
N ALA A 30 -0.31 -10.99 10.21
CA ALA A 30 0.53 -9.80 10.19
C ALA A 30 0.00 -8.74 9.21
N GLU A 31 -0.37 -9.13 8.00
CA GLU A 31 -0.93 -8.23 6.99
C GLU A 31 -2.26 -7.59 7.43
N ARG A 32 -3.15 -8.39 8.05
CA ARG A 32 -4.43 -7.90 8.58
C ARG A 32 -4.21 -6.91 9.72
N ALA A 33 -3.34 -7.25 10.66
CA ALA A 33 -3.03 -6.39 11.79
C ALA A 33 -2.40 -5.06 11.34
N ALA A 34 -1.42 -5.10 10.44
CA ALA A 34 -0.77 -3.91 9.90
C ALA A 34 -1.76 -2.97 9.18
N VAL A 35 -2.69 -3.51 8.38
CA VAL A 35 -3.72 -2.72 7.70
C VAL A 35 -4.72 -2.13 8.69
N ALA A 36 -5.11 -2.89 9.73
CA ALA A 36 -6.07 -2.42 10.73
C ALA A 36 -5.53 -1.26 11.58
N ASP A 37 -4.23 -1.25 11.87
CA ASP A 37 -3.58 -0.24 12.72
C ASP A 37 -2.99 0.94 11.92
N ALA A 38 -3.06 0.90 10.58
CA ALA A 38 -2.42 1.90 9.73
C ALA A 38 -3.13 3.26 9.77
N LEU A 39 -2.62 4.22 10.54
CA LEU A 39 -3.14 5.59 10.62
C LEU A 39 -3.21 6.29 9.26
N ALA A 40 -2.26 6.04 8.36
CA ALA A 40 -2.28 6.60 7.01
C ALA A 40 -3.52 6.16 6.20
N LEU A 41 -4.00 4.93 6.38
CA LEU A 41 -5.22 4.44 5.75
C LEU A 41 -6.48 5.06 6.36
N GLN A 42 -6.46 5.33 7.68
CA GLN A 42 -7.54 6.04 8.35
C GLN A 42 -7.67 7.47 7.82
N VAL A 43 -6.55 8.19 7.65
CA VAL A 43 -6.54 9.53 7.04
C VAL A 43 -7.19 9.53 5.65
N LEU A 44 -6.81 8.60 4.77
CA LEU A 44 -7.40 8.48 3.44
C LEU A 44 -8.90 8.13 3.48
N SER A 45 -9.33 7.29 4.45
CA SER A 45 -10.74 6.96 4.66
C SER A 45 -11.55 8.19 5.08
N GLN A 46 -11.04 8.98 6.03
CA GLN A 46 -11.70 10.21 6.48
C GLN A 46 -11.76 11.25 5.36
N GLU A 47 -10.70 11.38 4.57
CA GLU A 47 -10.68 12.28 3.41
C GLU A 47 -11.72 11.87 2.36
N ALA A 48 -11.83 10.58 2.04
CA ALA A 48 -12.86 10.10 1.11
C ALA A 48 -14.29 10.38 1.62
N GLU A 49 -14.55 10.21 2.92
CA GLU A 49 -15.84 10.55 3.54
C GLU A 49 -16.09 12.05 3.53
N ALA A 50 -15.09 12.89 3.82
CA ALA A 50 -15.19 14.33 3.75
C ALA A 50 -15.55 14.79 2.32
N GLN A 51 -14.90 14.22 1.30
CA GLN A 51 -15.19 14.52 -0.10
C GLN A 51 -16.60 14.03 -0.50
N ARG A 52 -17.08 12.88 0.00
CA ARG A 52 -18.47 12.42 -0.20
C ARG A 52 -19.48 13.39 0.43
N ALA A 53 -19.20 13.91 1.62
CA ALA A 53 -20.02 14.92 2.27
C ALA A 53 -20.03 16.21 1.46
N GLN A 54 -18.88 16.68 0.99
CA GLN A 54 -18.75 17.84 0.12
C GLN A 54 -19.49 17.66 -1.21
N ALA A 55 -19.40 16.47 -1.82
CA ALA A 55 -20.15 16.14 -3.03
C ALA A 55 -21.66 16.30 -2.79
N ARG A 56 -22.19 15.76 -1.67
CA ARG A 56 -23.61 15.96 -1.32
C ARG A 56 -23.98 17.44 -1.18
N ALA A 57 -23.10 18.27 -0.64
CA ALA A 57 -23.33 19.70 -0.52
C ALA A 57 -23.46 20.40 -1.88
N THR A 58 -22.78 19.91 -2.95
CA THR A 58 -22.90 20.51 -4.30
C THR A 58 -24.29 20.32 -4.93
N ARG A 59 -25.13 19.40 -4.41
CA ARG A 59 -26.53 19.24 -4.84
C ARG A 59 -27.46 20.26 -4.25
N ALA A 60 -27.10 20.88 -3.13
CA ALA A 60 -27.94 21.88 -2.50
C ALA A 60 -28.14 23.10 -3.40
N LEU A 61 -29.28 23.73 -3.27
CA LEU A 61 -29.49 25.04 -3.87
C LEU A 61 -28.72 26.08 -3.06
N PRO A 62 -28.26 27.15 -3.70
CA PRO A 62 -27.72 28.31 -2.98
C PRO A 62 -28.77 28.87 -1.98
N ASN A 63 -28.31 29.45 -0.88
CA ASN A 63 -29.19 30.07 0.09
C ASN A 63 -30.02 31.17 -0.53
N PRO A 64 -31.29 31.37 -0.16
CA PRO A 64 -32.06 32.52 -0.55
C PRO A 64 -31.43 33.81 -0.03
N GLN A 65 -31.46 34.83 -0.83
CA GLN A 65 -30.93 36.15 -0.50
C GLN A 65 -32.07 37.06 -0.07
N LEU A 66 -32.03 37.54 1.17
CA LEU A 66 -32.96 38.56 1.67
C LEU A 66 -32.29 39.92 1.51
N ARG A 67 -32.97 40.85 0.86
CA ARG A 67 -32.53 42.24 0.71
C ARG A 67 -33.55 43.16 1.33
N LEU A 68 -33.06 44.06 2.18
CA LEU A 68 -33.82 45.21 2.72
C LEU A 68 -33.25 46.44 2.08
N GLY A 69 -34.13 47.32 1.59
CA GLY A 69 -33.69 48.54 0.93
C GLY A 69 -34.76 49.58 0.94
N LEU A 70 -34.35 50.83 0.91
CA LEU A 70 -35.17 51.96 0.65
C LEU A 70 -35.05 52.30 -0.83
N THR A 71 -36.16 52.36 -1.54
CA THR A 71 -36.18 52.61 -2.98
C THR A 71 -36.97 53.87 -3.31
N ASN A 72 -36.54 54.55 -4.36
CA ASN A 72 -37.14 55.77 -4.86
C ASN A 72 -37.22 56.94 -3.81
N LEU A 73 -36.23 57.01 -2.92
CA LEU A 73 -36.09 58.10 -2.00
C LEU A 73 -35.53 59.36 -2.80
N PRO A 74 -36.15 60.52 -2.74
CA PRO A 74 -35.62 61.74 -3.38
C PRO A 74 -34.21 62.06 -2.86
N ALA A 75 -33.26 62.29 -3.77
CA ALA A 75 -31.86 62.51 -3.39
C ALA A 75 -31.58 63.94 -2.94
N ASP A 76 -32.50 64.87 -3.26
CA ASP A 76 -32.43 66.28 -2.92
C ASP A 76 -32.93 66.60 -1.51
N THR A 77 -34.02 65.97 -1.09
CA THR A 77 -34.67 66.23 0.20
C THR A 77 -34.57 65.06 1.22
N PHE A 78 -34.32 63.86 0.75
CA PHE A 78 -34.38 62.61 1.57
C PHE A 78 -35.75 62.48 2.29
N ALA A 79 -36.81 63.20 1.76
CA ALA A 79 -38.13 63.12 2.37
C ALA A 79 -38.83 61.79 2.00
N TRP A 80 -39.34 61.11 3.00
CA TRP A 80 -40.01 59.82 2.84
C TRP A 80 -41.37 59.89 2.16
N ASP A 81 -42.06 60.98 2.39
CA ASP A 81 -43.45 61.30 1.97
C ASP A 81 -43.56 62.08 0.69
N GLN A 82 -42.46 62.62 0.16
CA GLN A 82 -42.45 63.52 -0.99
C GLN A 82 -42.88 62.81 -2.29
N GLU A 83 -42.35 61.60 -2.53
CA GLU A 83 -42.60 60.88 -3.77
C GLU A 83 -43.56 59.71 -3.57
N PRO A 84 -44.58 59.57 -4.45
CA PRO A 84 -45.55 58.45 -4.33
C PRO A 84 -44.97 57.08 -4.43
N MET A 85 -43.76 56.92 -4.96
CA MET A 85 -43.08 55.62 -5.20
C MET A 85 -42.01 55.34 -4.17
N THR A 86 -41.75 56.20 -3.21
CA THR A 86 -40.85 55.89 -2.09
C THR A 86 -41.41 54.76 -1.27
N GLN A 87 -40.60 53.72 -1.04
CA GLN A 87 -41.01 52.51 -0.32
C GLN A 87 -39.85 51.84 0.43
N LEU A 88 -40.17 51.27 1.55
CA LEU A 88 -39.31 50.29 2.21
C LEU A 88 -39.55 48.93 1.55
N GLN A 89 -38.55 48.40 0.88
CA GLN A 89 -38.66 47.16 0.13
C GLN A 89 -37.98 46.02 0.88
N VAL A 90 -38.70 44.91 1.05
CA VAL A 90 -38.18 43.61 1.46
C VAL A 90 -38.23 42.74 0.24
N SER A 91 -37.10 42.21 -0.21
CA SER A 91 -37.07 41.27 -1.35
C SER A 91 -36.34 39.96 -1.01
N LEU A 92 -36.90 38.87 -1.52
CA LEU A 92 -36.36 37.52 -1.41
C LEU A 92 -36.01 37.02 -2.81
N ARG A 93 -34.74 36.66 -3.02
CA ARG A 93 -34.28 36.05 -4.27
C ARG A 93 -33.79 34.65 -4.03
N GLN A 94 -34.31 33.65 -4.78
CA GLN A 94 -33.86 32.28 -4.83
C GLN A 94 -33.19 32.02 -6.18
N ALA A 95 -31.89 31.77 -6.16
CA ALA A 95 -31.17 31.32 -7.37
C ALA A 95 -31.47 29.83 -7.61
N LEU A 96 -31.71 29.47 -8.86
CA LEU A 96 -31.96 28.11 -9.36
C LEU A 96 -30.97 27.85 -10.48
N PRO A 97 -29.68 27.56 -10.18
CA PRO A 97 -28.66 27.23 -11.17
C PRO A 97 -29.07 26.08 -12.05
N ASN A 98 -28.51 25.97 -13.26
CA ASN A 98 -28.77 24.88 -14.20
C ASN A 98 -28.67 23.52 -13.54
N GLY A 99 -29.79 22.76 -13.49
CA GLY A 99 -29.89 21.50 -12.82
C GLY A 99 -28.98 20.41 -13.43
N ARG A 100 -28.76 20.45 -14.76
CA ARG A 100 -27.86 19.52 -15.44
C ARG A 100 -26.40 19.78 -15.06
N ALA A 101 -25.97 21.04 -15.06
CA ALA A 101 -24.62 21.40 -14.62
C ALA A 101 -24.37 21.02 -13.15
N ARG A 102 -25.36 21.28 -12.27
CA ARG A 102 -25.28 20.88 -10.85
C ARG A 102 -25.22 19.37 -10.67
N ALA A 103 -26.03 18.60 -11.40
CA ALA A 103 -25.98 17.13 -11.36
C ALA A 103 -24.63 16.60 -11.84
N ALA A 104 -24.08 17.12 -12.93
CA ALA A 104 -22.77 16.72 -13.47
C ALA A 104 -21.63 17.09 -12.49
N ARG A 105 -21.66 18.27 -11.87
CA ARG A 105 -20.68 18.65 -10.81
C ARG A 105 -20.77 17.74 -9.60
N PHE A 106 -21.98 17.35 -9.19
CA PHE A 106 -22.16 16.35 -8.14
C PHE A 106 -21.52 15.00 -8.50
N THR A 107 -21.78 14.50 -9.71
CA THR A 107 -21.18 13.25 -10.20
C THR A 107 -19.65 13.35 -10.23
N ALA A 108 -19.09 14.47 -10.72
CA ALA A 108 -17.65 14.71 -10.72
C ALA A 108 -17.06 14.67 -9.30
N ALA A 109 -17.70 15.34 -8.36
CA ALA A 109 -17.25 15.34 -6.95
C ALA A 109 -17.34 13.96 -6.30
N LEU A 110 -18.38 13.17 -6.65
CA LEU A 110 -18.54 11.79 -6.14
C LEU A 110 -17.48 10.85 -6.70
N GLU A 111 -17.15 10.95 -8.00
CA GLU A 111 -16.07 10.17 -8.61
C GLU A 111 -14.69 10.60 -8.08
N GLY A 112 -14.51 11.89 -7.72
CA GLY A 112 -13.32 12.35 -7.00
C GLY A 112 -13.17 11.66 -5.62
N ALA A 113 -14.25 11.59 -4.85
CA ALA A 113 -14.26 10.87 -3.59
C ALA A 113 -13.99 9.36 -3.76
N ARG A 114 -14.50 8.78 -4.86
CA ARG A 114 -14.19 7.38 -5.22
C ARG A 114 -12.71 7.21 -5.54
N GLN A 115 -12.12 8.13 -6.30
CA GLN A 115 -10.68 8.12 -6.59
C GLN A 115 -9.84 8.10 -5.31
N THR A 116 -10.21 8.87 -4.28
CA THR A 116 -9.55 8.86 -2.97
C THR A 116 -9.76 7.54 -2.23
N SER A 117 -10.95 6.92 -2.33
CA SER A 117 -11.20 5.58 -1.78
C SER A 117 -10.32 4.52 -2.43
N GLU A 118 -10.20 4.52 -3.77
CA GLU A 118 -9.32 3.59 -4.48
C GLU A 118 -7.83 3.86 -4.20
N GLN A 119 -7.46 5.12 -3.92
CA GLN A 119 -6.11 5.44 -3.43
C GLN A 119 -5.83 4.83 -2.05
N ARG A 120 -6.82 4.82 -1.15
CA ARG A 120 -6.72 4.13 0.14
C ARG A 120 -6.52 2.63 -0.04
N ASP A 121 -7.25 1.99 -0.97
CA ASP A 121 -7.14 0.56 -1.22
C ASP A 121 -5.79 0.21 -1.87
N LEU A 122 -5.27 1.06 -2.76
CA LEU A 122 -3.92 0.94 -3.29
C LEU A 122 -2.87 1.03 -2.18
N ALA A 123 -2.98 2.04 -1.31
CA ALA A 123 -2.06 2.21 -0.18
C ALA A 123 -2.08 1.01 0.79
N ALA A 124 -3.24 0.36 0.96
CA ALA A 124 -3.35 -0.87 1.75
C ALA A 124 -2.60 -2.05 1.10
N LEU A 125 -2.65 -2.18 -0.23
CA LEU A 125 -1.87 -3.19 -0.97
C LEU A 125 -0.36 -2.90 -0.90
N GLU A 126 0.04 -1.64 -1.06
CA GLU A 126 1.44 -1.21 -0.95
C GLU A 126 1.99 -1.49 0.47
N LEU A 127 1.19 -1.24 1.51
CA LEU A 127 1.55 -1.55 2.89
C LEU A 127 1.76 -3.05 3.09
N ARG A 128 0.85 -3.89 2.58
CA ARG A 128 1.00 -5.35 2.64
C ARG A 128 2.27 -5.81 1.89
N ALA A 129 2.52 -5.29 0.70
CA ALA A 129 3.73 -5.61 -0.06
C ALA A 129 5.00 -5.20 0.68
N ALA A 130 5.03 -4.00 1.26
CA ALA A 130 6.16 -3.52 2.05
C ALA A 130 6.40 -4.38 3.32
N LEU A 131 5.33 -4.82 4.00
CA LEU A 131 5.43 -5.73 5.13
C LEU A 131 5.98 -7.09 4.71
N ARG A 132 5.51 -7.66 3.58
CA ARG A 132 6.03 -8.92 3.02
C ARG A 132 7.53 -8.84 2.77
N GLU A 133 8.02 -7.75 2.18
CA GLU A 133 9.47 -7.55 1.96
C GLU A 133 10.26 -7.57 3.27
N ARG A 134 9.72 -6.98 4.36
CA ARG A 134 10.36 -7.01 5.68
C ARG A 134 10.38 -8.43 6.28
N LEU A 135 9.27 -9.16 6.13
CA LEU A 135 9.19 -10.55 6.59
C LEU A 135 10.11 -11.47 5.79
N ILE A 136 10.20 -11.30 4.46
CA ILE A 136 11.14 -12.03 3.59
C ILE A 136 12.58 -11.77 4.02
N GLU A 137 12.94 -10.51 4.26
CA GLU A 137 14.30 -10.16 4.69
C GLU A 137 14.64 -10.81 6.04
N LEU A 138 13.72 -10.76 7.01
CA LEU A 138 13.94 -11.38 8.33
C LEU A 138 14.09 -12.90 8.21
N ALA A 139 13.17 -13.60 7.54
CA ALA A 139 13.24 -15.05 7.37
C ALA A 139 14.51 -15.48 6.61
N TRP A 140 14.87 -14.73 5.55
CA TRP A 140 16.11 -14.99 4.83
C TRP A 140 17.36 -14.82 5.72
N ARG A 141 17.40 -13.78 6.58
CA ARG A 141 18.50 -13.55 7.52
C ARG A 141 18.61 -14.67 8.55
N GLN A 142 17.48 -15.18 9.05
CA GLN A 142 17.44 -16.29 9.99
C GLN A 142 17.95 -17.58 9.33
N GLU A 143 17.47 -17.91 8.12
CA GLU A 143 17.98 -19.05 7.36
C GLU A 143 19.48 -18.89 7.02
N GLN A 144 19.94 -17.67 6.71
CA GLN A 144 21.35 -17.36 6.47
C GLN A 144 22.21 -17.63 7.70
N GLY A 145 21.75 -17.25 8.89
CA GLY A 145 22.44 -17.55 10.15
C GLY A 145 22.63 -19.05 10.37
N HIS A 146 21.58 -19.83 10.17
CA HIS A 146 21.67 -21.29 10.23
C HIS A 146 22.61 -21.86 9.16
N LEU A 147 22.62 -21.29 7.97
CA LEU A 147 23.52 -21.71 6.90
C LEU A 147 24.98 -21.41 7.24
N LEU A 148 25.29 -20.22 7.76
CA LEU A 148 26.64 -19.82 8.16
C LEU A 148 27.19 -20.76 9.24
N GLY A 149 26.37 -21.19 10.21
CA GLY A 149 26.75 -22.18 11.20
C GLY A 149 27.11 -23.53 10.59
N ARG A 150 26.32 -24.02 9.61
CA ARG A 150 26.67 -25.28 8.88
C ARG A 150 27.94 -25.11 8.04
N GLN A 151 28.14 -23.97 7.41
CA GLN A 151 29.35 -23.67 6.63
C GLN A 151 30.61 -23.63 7.51
N GLU A 152 30.48 -23.06 8.71
CA GLU A 152 31.56 -23.08 9.70
C GLU A 152 31.96 -24.52 10.10
N ALA A 153 30.98 -25.39 10.30
CA ALA A 153 31.24 -26.81 10.63
C ALA A 153 32.00 -27.53 9.49
N VAL A 154 31.70 -27.27 8.22
CA VAL A 154 32.45 -27.81 7.06
C VAL A 154 33.91 -27.38 7.09
N LEU A 155 34.17 -26.10 7.34
CA LEU A 155 35.55 -25.58 7.43
C LEU A 155 36.27 -26.08 8.69
N ALA A 156 35.57 -26.33 9.80
CA ALA A 156 36.13 -26.92 11.00
C ALA A 156 36.61 -28.36 10.77
N GLN A 157 35.86 -29.12 9.98
CA GLN A 157 36.31 -30.46 9.57
C GLN A 157 37.60 -30.39 8.73
N LEU A 158 37.70 -29.48 7.77
CA LEU A 158 38.89 -29.29 6.96
C LEU A 158 40.09 -28.84 7.82
N GLU A 159 39.89 -27.94 8.79
CA GLU A 159 40.93 -27.49 9.71
C GLU A 159 41.50 -28.69 10.55
N SER A 160 40.59 -29.52 11.07
CA SER A 160 40.99 -30.71 11.83
C SER A 160 41.87 -31.64 11.00
N GLN A 161 41.54 -31.86 9.72
CA GLN A 161 42.34 -32.66 8.81
C GLN A 161 43.66 -31.98 8.43
N ALA A 162 43.66 -30.67 8.18
CA ALA A 162 44.89 -29.90 7.88
C ALA A 162 45.85 -29.92 9.09
N LEU A 163 45.33 -29.76 10.32
CA LEU A 163 46.15 -29.88 11.54
C LEU A 163 46.74 -31.30 11.73
N SER A 164 45.95 -32.31 11.42
CA SER A 164 46.42 -33.72 11.50
C SER A 164 47.51 -33.97 10.45
N ALA A 165 47.36 -33.50 9.24
CA ALA A 165 48.35 -33.60 8.18
C ALA A 165 49.66 -32.85 8.54
N PHE A 166 49.57 -31.65 9.08
CA PHE A 166 50.71 -30.86 9.57
C PHE A 166 51.47 -31.61 10.68
N LYS A 167 50.77 -32.14 11.71
CA LYS A 167 51.39 -32.94 12.80
C LYS A 167 52.09 -34.17 12.28
N ALA A 168 51.58 -34.76 11.19
CA ALA A 168 52.18 -35.93 10.54
C ALA A 168 53.30 -35.57 9.54
N GLY A 169 53.71 -34.32 9.40
CA GLY A 169 54.74 -33.84 8.46
C GLY A 169 54.29 -33.89 6.98
N ARG A 170 53.00 -34.03 6.70
CA ARG A 170 52.45 -34.16 5.33
C ARG A 170 51.79 -32.87 4.80
N GLY A 171 51.70 -31.81 5.62
CA GLY A 171 51.11 -30.52 5.27
C GLY A 171 51.92 -29.35 5.81
N GLY A 172 51.67 -28.17 5.30
CA GLY A 172 52.28 -26.91 5.75
C GLY A 172 51.46 -26.23 6.87
N GLU A 173 52.14 -25.37 7.68
CA GLU A 173 51.48 -24.49 8.61
C GLU A 173 50.55 -23.52 7.88
N SER A 174 50.95 -23.07 6.65
CA SER A 174 50.13 -22.23 5.77
C SER A 174 48.73 -22.78 5.52
N ASP A 175 48.59 -24.12 5.37
CA ASP A 175 47.33 -24.78 5.07
C ASP A 175 46.36 -24.63 6.27
N VAL A 176 46.89 -24.76 7.48
CA VAL A 176 46.12 -24.57 8.72
C VAL A 176 45.71 -23.10 8.89
N LEU A 177 46.60 -22.18 8.58
CA LEU A 177 46.31 -20.75 8.69
C LEU A 177 45.27 -20.29 7.66
N GLU A 178 45.31 -20.83 6.44
CA GLU A 178 44.38 -20.47 5.37
C GLU A 178 42.92 -20.92 5.72
N VAL A 179 42.73 -22.16 6.20
CA VAL A 179 41.41 -22.59 6.60
C VAL A 179 40.91 -21.84 7.86
N ARG A 180 41.81 -21.46 8.79
CA ARG A 180 41.45 -20.61 9.93
C ARG A 180 40.98 -19.24 9.50
N LEU A 181 41.64 -18.61 8.50
CA LEU A 181 41.17 -17.36 7.92
C LEU A 181 39.80 -17.51 7.30
N ALA A 182 39.54 -18.60 6.55
CA ALA A 182 38.22 -18.88 5.97
C ALA A 182 37.15 -19.07 7.06
N ARG A 183 37.46 -19.73 8.19
CA ARG A 183 36.56 -19.86 9.35
C ARG A 183 36.26 -18.51 10.01
N GLN A 184 37.30 -17.69 10.27
CA GLN A 184 37.11 -16.36 10.85
C GLN A 184 36.26 -15.44 9.97
N ALA A 185 36.37 -15.57 8.65
CA ALA A 185 35.47 -14.87 7.73
C ALA A 185 33.99 -15.30 7.91
N ARG A 186 33.71 -16.58 8.22
CA ARG A 186 32.33 -17.02 8.54
C ARG A 186 31.84 -16.50 9.88
N VAL A 187 32.69 -16.49 10.91
CA VAL A 187 32.36 -15.89 12.21
C VAL A 187 32.03 -14.40 12.04
N GLN A 188 32.83 -13.65 11.27
CA GLN A 188 32.55 -12.25 10.99
C GLN A 188 31.23 -12.08 10.22
N ALA A 189 30.95 -12.94 9.24
CA ALA A 189 29.69 -12.92 8.51
C ALA A 189 28.48 -13.22 9.43
N GLN A 190 28.65 -14.13 10.41
CA GLN A 190 27.63 -14.42 11.41
C GLN A 190 27.33 -13.20 12.28
N LEU A 191 28.33 -12.51 12.81
CA LEU A 191 28.17 -11.31 13.62
C LEU A 191 27.43 -10.18 12.86
N GLN A 192 27.78 -10.03 11.57
CA GLN A 192 27.09 -9.08 10.69
C GLN A 192 25.63 -9.48 10.46
N ASN A 193 25.37 -10.78 10.27
CA ASN A 193 24.04 -11.30 10.07
C ASN A 193 23.17 -11.15 11.35
N ASP A 194 23.72 -11.41 12.53
CA ASP A 194 23.01 -11.26 13.82
C ASP A 194 22.60 -9.80 14.03
N THR A 195 23.48 -8.84 13.69
CA THR A 195 23.14 -7.42 13.69
C THR A 195 22.02 -7.09 12.70
N ALA A 196 22.05 -7.70 11.50
CA ALA A 196 21.01 -7.50 10.49
C ALA A 196 19.66 -8.11 10.91
N VAL A 197 19.66 -9.28 11.57
CA VAL A 197 18.45 -9.88 12.17
C VAL A 197 17.83 -8.93 13.19
N ALA A 198 18.61 -8.45 14.16
CA ALA A 198 18.12 -7.52 15.17
C ALA A 198 17.55 -6.23 14.56
N SER A 199 18.18 -5.70 13.51
CA SER A 199 17.68 -4.54 12.77
C SER A 199 16.39 -4.84 12.02
N ALA A 200 16.26 -6.02 11.40
CA ALA A 200 15.06 -6.44 10.70
C ALA A 200 13.89 -6.62 11.68
N GLU A 201 14.11 -7.25 12.83
CA GLU A 201 13.11 -7.39 13.91
C GLU A 201 12.66 -6.02 14.43
N ALA A 202 13.60 -5.13 14.73
CA ALA A 202 13.27 -3.77 15.18
C ALA A 202 12.45 -3.00 14.13
N SER A 203 12.70 -3.22 12.83
CA SER A 203 11.94 -2.58 11.76
C SER A 203 10.48 -3.00 11.70
N LEU A 204 10.13 -4.20 12.19
CA LEU A 204 8.75 -4.69 12.23
C LEU A 204 7.92 -4.03 13.34
N GLN A 205 8.53 -3.48 14.38
CA GLN A 205 7.82 -2.78 15.48
C GLN A 205 6.96 -1.61 14.99
N ARG A 206 7.34 -1.00 13.88
CA ARG A 206 6.54 0.06 13.25
C ARG A 206 5.24 -0.45 12.61
N TRP A 207 5.20 -1.72 12.24
CA TRP A 207 4.16 -2.29 11.37
C TRP A 207 3.21 -3.22 12.11
N LEU A 208 3.70 -3.84 13.18
CA LEU A 208 2.99 -4.90 13.88
C LEU A 208 2.75 -4.52 15.34
N PRO A 209 1.57 -4.86 15.90
CA PRO A 209 1.31 -4.70 17.31
C PRO A 209 2.21 -5.63 18.15
N GLU A 210 2.53 -5.18 19.37
CA GLU A 210 3.41 -5.88 20.31
C GLU A 210 2.98 -7.35 20.56
N ALA A 211 1.66 -7.59 20.59
CA ALA A 211 1.11 -8.93 20.78
C ALA A 211 1.54 -9.95 19.70
N LEU A 212 1.73 -9.53 18.45
CA LEU A 212 2.26 -10.39 17.38
C LEU A 212 3.78 -10.49 17.46
N LEU A 213 4.47 -9.42 17.79
CA LEU A 213 5.94 -9.44 17.91
C LEU A 213 6.41 -10.43 18.99
N VAL A 214 5.65 -10.56 20.09
CA VAL A 214 5.93 -11.54 21.16
C VAL A 214 5.75 -12.99 20.69
N GLN A 215 4.85 -13.28 19.74
CA GLN A 215 4.68 -14.62 19.17
C GLN A 215 5.88 -15.05 18.31
N GLY A 216 6.60 -14.08 17.75
CA GLY A 216 7.71 -14.32 16.83
C GLY A 216 7.28 -14.43 15.36
N ALA A 217 8.15 -13.99 14.48
CA ALA A 217 7.93 -14.08 13.04
C ALA A 217 8.22 -15.51 12.51
N PRO A 218 7.63 -15.91 11.36
CA PRO A 218 8.00 -17.15 10.68
C PRO A 218 9.49 -17.20 10.38
N ALA A 219 10.13 -18.31 10.76
CA ALA A 219 11.58 -18.45 10.68
C ALA A 219 12.08 -18.90 9.29
N SER A 220 11.18 -19.22 8.36
CA SER A 220 11.54 -19.74 7.04
C SER A 220 10.76 -19.07 5.91
N LEU A 221 11.46 -18.90 4.78
CA LEU A 221 10.85 -18.39 3.54
C LEU A 221 9.74 -19.32 3.01
N THR A 222 9.83 -20.63 3.27
CA THR A 222 8.83 -21.62 2.85
C THR A 222 7.54 -21.50 3.67
N GLU A 223 7.62 -21.12 4.94
CA GLU A 223 6.44 -20.83 5.77
C GLU A 223 5.73 -19.56 5.32
N LEU A 224 6.50 -18.53 4.93
CA LEU A 224 5.94 -17.27 4.42
C LEU A 224 5.28 -17.45 3.06
N PHE A 225 5.93 -18.21 2.17
CA PHE A 225 5.48 -18.44 0.80
C PHE A 225 5.53 -19.95 0.51
N PRO A 226 4.41 -20.67 0.70
CA PRO A 226 4.28 -22.04 0.24
C PRO A 226 4.55 -22.11 -1.28
N THR A 227 5.21 -23.18 -1.72
CA THR A 227 5.61 -23.32 -3.12
C THR A 227 4.39 -23.37 -4.03
N PHE A 228 4.16 -22.33 -4.82
CA PHE A 228 3.18 -22.38 -5.89
C PHE A 228 3.72 -23.20 -7.06
N THR A 229 2.95 -24.19 -7.49
CA THR A 229 3.35 -25.08 -8.60
C THR A 229 3.29 -24.34 -9.94
N SER A 230 2.35 -23.40 -10.10
CA SER A 230 2.26 -22.54 -11.29
C SER A 230 1.42 -21.31 -11.02
N TRP A 231 1.82 -20.18 -11.63
CA TRP A 231 1.03 -18.96 -11.66
C TRP A 231 0.17 -18.92 -12.93
N PRO A 232 -1.11 -18.51 -12.85
CA PRO A 232 -1.98 -18.42 -14.02
C PRO A 232 -1.43 -17.44 -15.06
N THR A 233 -1.90 -17.53 -16.32
CA THR A 233 -1.51 -16.58 -17.38
C THR A 233 -2.15 -15.22 -17.14
N SER A 234 -1.60 -14.15 -17.73
CA SER A 234 -2.20 -12.80 -17.66
C SER A 234 -3.63 -12.77 -18.21
N ALA A 235 -3.95 -13.60 -19.21
CA ALA A 235 -5.32 -13.73 -19.72
C ALA A 235 -6.28 -14.31 -18.69
N ALA A 236 -5.82 -15.25 -17.84
CA ALA A 236 -6.64 -15.85 -16.79
C ALA A 236 -6.87 -14.93 -15.58
N VAL A 237 -6.04 -13.88 -15.42
CA VAL A 237 -6.14 -12.89 -14.33
C VAL A 237 -6.52 -11.49 -14.85
N GLU A 238 -6.94 -11.35 -16.10
CA GLU A 238 -7.22 -10.05 -16.72
C GLU A 238 -8.25 -9.24 -15.93
N ASP A 239 -9.33 -9.88 -15.47
CA ASP A 239 -10.35 -9.24 -14.64
C ASP A 239 -9.79 -8.78 -13.29
N ARG A 240 -8.87 -9.54 -12.68
CA ARG A 240 -8.21 -9.16 -11.43
C ARG A 240 -7.29 -7.96 -11.63
N LEU A 241 -6.53 -7.94 -12.74
CA LEU A 241 -5.68 -6.81 -13.10
C LEU A 241 -6.51 -5.54 -13.40
N ALA A 242 -7.67 -5.70 -14.05
CA ALA A 242 -8.61 -4.60 -14.26
C ALA A 242 -9.25 -4.10 -12.95
N ALA A 243 -9.50 -5.01 -12.00
CA ALA A 243 -10.01 -4.69 -10.66
C ALA A 243 -8.92 -4.16 -9.70
N HIS A 244 -7.66 -4.11 -10.11
CA HIS A 244 -6.57 -3.60 -9.27
C HIS A 244 -6.83 -2.13 -8.88
N PRO A 245 -6.64 -1.73 -7.60
CA PRO A 245 -6.96 -0.37 -7.13
C PRO A 245 -6.26 0.74 -7.92
N ALA A 246 -5.05 0.50 -8.44
CA ALA A 246 -4.37 1.46 -9.30
C ALA A 246 -5.15 1.73 -10.60
N ALA A 247 -5.74 0.70 -11.23
CA ALA A 247 -6.57 0.82 -12.42
C ALA A 247 -7.91 1.49 -12.07
N ARG A 248 -8.57 1.05 -10.99
CA ARG A 248 -9.85 1.60 -10.52
C ARG A 248 -9.75 3.07 -10.13
N ARG A 249 -8.63 3.48 -9.55
CA ARG A 249 -8.34 4.89 -9.25
C ARG A 249 -8.31 5.74 -10.52
N LEU A 250 -7.66 5.25 -11.58
CA LEU A 250 -7.61 5.94 -12.88
C LEU A 250 -8.97 5.89 -13.59
N GLU A 251 -9.73 4.81 -13.44
CA GLU A 251 -11.10 4.72 -13.95
C GLU A 251 -12.02 5.76 -13.29
N ALA A 252 -11.93 5.92 -11.96
CA ALA A 252 -12.65 6.97 -11.25
C ALA A 252 -12.23 8.38 -11.74
N GLY A 253 -10.93 8.60 -11.95
CA GLY A 253 -10.41 9.84 -12.54
C GLY A 253 -10.96 10.12 -13.95
N TRP A 254 -11.04 9.09 -14.80
CA TRP A 254 -11.67 9.22 -16.12
C TRP A 254 -13.17 9.54 -16.04
N LYS A 255 -13.93 8.86 -15.18
CA LYS A 255 -15.35 9.15 -14.93
C LYS A 255 -15.56 10.54 -14.38
N MET A 256 -14.69 10.99 -13.47
CA MET A 256 -14.69 12.37 -12.96
C MET A 256 -14.49 13.38 -14.09
N ALA A 257 -13.50 13.16 -14.96
CA ALA A 257 -13.24 14.05 -16.10
C ALA A 257 -14.43 14.08 -17.09
N GLY A 258 -15.08 12.93 -17.36
CA GLY A 258 -16.31 12.85 -18.15
C GLY A 258 -17.46 13.66 -17.54
N ALA A 259 -17.65 13.56 -16.21
CA ALA A 259 -18.67 14.38 -15.53
C ALA A 259 -18.31 15.87 -15.54
N GLN A 260 -17.04 16.26 -15.47
CA GLN A 260 -16.60 17.65 -15.63
C GLN A 260 -16.87 18.18 -17.05
N ARG A 261 -16.65 17.34 -18.10
CA ARG A 261 -17.04 17.68 -19.47
C ARG A 261 -18.56 17.89 -19.58
N ASP A 262 -19.37 17.01 -18.99
CA ASP A 262 -20.83 17.14 -18.98
C ASP A 262 -21.29 18.41 -18.25
N ALA A 263 -20.61 18.80 -17.18
CA ALA A 263 -20.84 20.07 -16.50
C ALA A 263 -20.53 21.26 -17.43
N ALA A 264 -19.35 21.25 -18.09
CA ALA A 264 -18.97 22.30 -19.04
C ALA A 264 -19.95 22.40 -20.24
N LYS A 265 -20.46 21.27 -20.72
CA LYS A 265 -21.50 21.23 -21.74
C LYS A 265 -22.83 21.80 -21.24
N ALA A 266 -23.19 21.52 -20.00
CA ALA A 266 -24.43 22.05 -19.41
C ALA A 266 -24.37 23.55 -19.12
N ASP A 267 -23.17 24.13 -18.94
CA ASP A 267 -22.97 25.55 -18.74
C ASP A 267 -23.35 26.43 -19.97
N PHE A 268 -23.63 25.82 -21.13
CA PHE A 268 -24.27 26.51 -22.28
C PHE A 268 -25.77 26.78 -22.05
N GLY A 269 -26.41 26.15 -21.07
CA GLY A 269 -27.79 26.38 -20.71
C GLY A 269 -27.97 27.59 -19.81
N PRO A 270 -29.21 28.12 -19.72
CA PRO A 270 -29.51 29.26 -18.85
C PRO A 270 -29.55 28.89 -17.40
N ASP A 271 -29.20 29.87 -16.51
CA ASP A 271 -29.52 29.85 -15.09
C ASP A 271 -30.81 30.62 -14.82
N TYR A 272 -31.52 30.26 -13.79
CA TYR A 272 -32.77 30.89 -13.39
C TYR A 272 -32.68 31.43 -11.96
N ALA A 273 -33.47 32.49 -11.67
CA ALA A 273 -33.74 32.91 -10.29
C ALA A 273 -35.20 33.36 -10.21
N VAL A 274 -35.79 33.18 -9.03
CA VAL A 274 -37.13 33.68 -8.70
C VAL A 274 -36.96 34.80 -7.68
N ASP A 275 -37.61 35.92 -7.92
CA ASP A 275 -37.54 37.12 -7.12
C ASP A 275 -38.96 37.47 -6.62
N PHE A 276 -39.11 37.74 -5.32
CA PHE A 276 -40.30 38.25 -4.69
C PHE A 276 -39.95 39.53 -3.94
N ALA A 277 -40.75 40.56 -4.06
CA ALA A 277 -40.52 41.80 -3.32
C ALA A 277 -41.85 42.38 -2.79
N TYR A 278 -41.80 42.84 -1.55
CA TYR A 278 -42.89 43.59 -0.92
C TYR A 278 -42.38 45.01 -0.60
N GLY A 279 -43.09 46.03 -1.05
CA GLY A 279 -42.78 47.39 -0.80
C GLY A 279 -43.86 48.08 0.05
N ALA A 280 -43.50 48.39 1.29
CA ALA A 280 -44.37 49.18 2.18
C ALA A 280 -44.22 50.64 1.86
N ARG A 281 -45.37 51.32 1.61
CA ARG A 281 -45.42 52.74 1.31
C ARG A 281 -46.05 53.54 2.47
N ASP A 282 -45.67 54.79 2.55
CA ASP A 282 -46.17 55.65 3.61
C ASP A 282 -47.64 56.10 3.35
N ASP A 283 -48.45 56.08 4.43
CA ASP A 283 -49.84 56.46 4.44
C ASP A 283 -50.08 57.96 4.69
N LEU A 284 -49.00 58.78 4.88
CA LEU A 284 -49.04 60.17 5.25
C LEU A 284 -49.42 61.16 4.10
N SER A 285 -50.01 60.71 3.04
CA SER A 285 -50.45 61.55 1.91
C SER A 285 -51.80 62.15 2.21
N PRO A 286 -52.01 63.47 1.88
CA PRO A 286 -53.31 64.11 1.97
C PRO A 286 -54.34 63.48 1.02
N LEU A 287 -53.96 62.63 0.10
CA LEU A 287 -54.83 61.91 -0.86
C LEU A 287 -55.32 60.54 -0.40
N GLY A 288 -55.05 60.14 0.86
CA GLY A 288 -55.50 58.85 1.42
C GLY A 288 -54.44 57.77 1.43
N ARG A 289 -54.82 56.55 1.89
CA ARG A 289 -53.95 55.39 2.06
C ARG A 289 -53.41 54.89 0.74
N ARG A 290 -52.11 54.80 0.66
CA ARG A 290 -51.39 54.17 -0.51
C ARG A 290 -51.27 52.66 -0.32
N PRO A 291 -51.78 51.86 -1.27
CA PRO A 291 -51.63 50.40 -1.15
C PRO A 291 -50.17 50.01 -1.31
N ASP A 292 -49.72 49.04 -0.49
CA ASP A 292 -48.40 48.40 -0.63
C ASP A 292 -48.26 47.68 -1.96
N LEU A 293 -47.01 47.46 -2.40
CA LEU A 293 -46.70 46.85 -3.68
C LEU A 293 -46.16 45.43 -3.46
N LEU A 294 -46.73 44.45 -4.17
CA LEU A 294 -46.17 43.10 -4.29
C LEU A 294 -45.64 42.91 -5.69
N SER A 295 -44.39 42.46 -5.80
CA SER A 295 -43.73 42.17 -7.07
C SER A 295 -43.22 40.73 -7.08
N ALA A 296 -43.41 40.03 -8.20
CA ALA A 296 -42.81 38.72 -8.46
C ALA A 296 -42.15 38.76 -9.83
N GLY A 297 -40.97 38.15 -9.92
CA GLY A 297 -40.20 38.14 -11.16
C GLY A 297 -39.42 36.84 -11.34
N ILE A 298 -39.10 36.52 -12.58
CA ILE A 298 -38.18 35.46 -12.96
C ILE A 298 -37.01 36.09 -13.69
N THR A 299 -35.80 35.88 -13.18
CA THR A 299 -34.58 36.27 -13.84
C THR A 299 -34.00 35.06 -14.60
N ILE A 300 -33.70 35.27 -15.91
CA ILE A 300 -33.06 34.26 -16.75
C ILE A 300 -31.71 34.80 -17.19
N SER A 301 -30.63 34.11 -16.78
CA SER A 301 -29.27 34.46 -17.19
C SER A 301 -28.92 33.70 -18.47
N LEU A 302 -28.87 34.40 -19.60
CA LEU A 302 -28.55 33.83 -20.92
C LEU A 302 -27.06 34.01 -21.23
N PRO A 303 -26.32 32.94 -21.57
CA PRO A 303 -24.89 33.00 -21.86
C PRO A 303 -24.62 33.49 -23.30
N LEU A 304 -25.10 34.67 -23.66
CA LEU A 304 -25.02 35.19 -25.05
C LEU A 304 -23.60 35.62 -25.44
N PHE A 305 -22.85 36.26 -24.52
CA PHE A 305 -21.53 36.83 -24.76
C PHE A 305 -20.38 35.93 -24.28
N GLY A 306 -20.68 34.78 -23.62
CA GLY A 306 -19.69 33.85 -23.05
C GLY A 306 -19.40 32.64 -23.94
N ARG A 307 -19.95 32.54 -25.16
CA ARG A 307 -19.87 31.34 -26.00
C ARG A 307 -18.44 30.87 -26.28
N GLU A 308 -17.52 31.79 -26.56
CA GLU A 308 -16.12 31.48 -26.79
C GLU A 308 -15.47 30.86 -25.51
N LYS A 309 -15.67 31.50 -24.35
CA LYS A 309 -15.17 31.00 -23.07
C LYS A 309 -15.73 29.61 -22.76
N GLN A 310 -17.00 29.35 -23.02
CA GLN A 310 -17.65 28.08 -22.80
C GLN A 310 -17.15 27.00 -23.77
N ALA A 311 -16.97 27.36 -25.06
CA ALA A 311 -16.41 26.47 -26.08
C ALA A 311 -14.98 26.03 -25.74
N GLN A 312 -14.14 26.98 -25.34
CA GLN A 312 -12.76 26.65 -24.88
C GLN A 312 -12.77 25.87 -23.60
N GLY A 313 -13.69 26.12 -22.65
CA GLY A 313 -13.89 25.37 -21.44
C GLY A 313 -14.29 23.90 -21.73
N LEU A 314 -15.22 23.71 -22.66
CA LEU A 314 -15.65 22.37 -23.10
C LEU A 314 -14.50 21.62 -23.79
N ALA A 315 -13.82 22.25 -24.75
CA ALA A 315 -12.69 21.65 -25.46
C ALA A 315 -11.57 21.22 -24.47
N ALA A 316 -11.28 22.06 -23.48
CA ALA A 316 -10.32 21.72 -22.43
C ALA A 316 -10.77 20.50 -21.57
N ALA A 317 -12.07 20.40 -21.27
CA ALA A 317 -12.63 19.27 -20.53
C ALA A 317 -12.61 17.97 -21.35
N GLU A 318 -12.89 18.04 -22.63
CA GLU A 318 -12.81 16.90 -23.57
C GLU A 318 -11.37 16.36 -23.67
N LEU A 319 -10.39 17.24 -23.83
CA LEU A 319 -8.98 16.85 -23.87
C LEU A 319 -8.51 16.20 -22.53
N ARG A 320 -9.01 16.70 -21.39
CA ARG A 320 -8.71 16.09 -20.09
C ARG A 320 -9.33 14.70 -19.97
N GLU A 321 -10.57 14.51 -20.42
CA GLU A 321 -11.21 13.20 -20.42
C GLU A 321 -10.45 12.21 -21.30
N GLU A 322 -10.06 12.62 -22.51
CA GLU A 322 -9.21 11.79 -23.39
C GLU A 322 -7.88 11.43 -22.76
N GLY A 323 -7.20 12.39 -22.12
CA GLY A 323 -5.97 12.18 -21.39
C GLY A 323 -6.12 11.14 -20.26
N GLN A 324 -7.18 11.24 -19.45
CA GLN A 324 -7.47 10.27 -18.38
C GLN A 324 -7.79 8.88 -18.93
N ARG A 325 -8.52 8.80 -20.03
CA ARG A 325 -8.81 7.53 -20.73
C ARG A 325 -7.54 6.88 -21.29
N ALA A 326 -6.63 7.68 -21.82
CA ALA A 326 -5.33 7.18 -22.29
C ALA A 326 -4.47 6.67 -21.13
N ALA A 327 -4.42 7.40 -20.00
CA ALA A 327 -3.70 6.99 -18.81
C ALA A 327 -4.22 5.65 -18.22
N LEU A 328 -5.55 5.45 -18.20
CA LEU A 328 -6.14 4.18 -17.77
C LEU A 328 -5.70 3.01 -18.68
N ARG A 329 -5.75 3.22 -20.00
CA ARG A 329 -5.32 2.19 -20.96
C ARG A 329 -3.84 1.85 -20.83
N ASP A 330 -3.01 2.85 -20.62
CA ASP A 330 -1.57 2.65 -20.42
C ASP A 330 -1.29 1.90 -19.12
N ALA A 331 -1.93 2.27 -18.02
CA ALA A 331 -1.80 1.57 -16.74
C ALA A 331 -2.23 0.10 -16.82
N LEU A 332 -3.32 -0.23 -17.52
CA LEU A 332 -3.74 -1.63 -17.71
C LEU A 332 -2.70 -2.44 -18.51
N ARG A 333 -2.09 -1.82 -19.53
CA ARG A 333 -1.00 -2.47 -20.27
C ARG A 333 0.24 -2.68 -19.41
N ALA A 334 0.59 -1.67 -18.59
CA ALA A 334 1.72 -1.76 -17.68
C ALA A 334 1.52 -2.85 -16.62
N LEU A 335 0.34 -2.93 -16.00
CA LEU A 335 0.01 -3.99 -15.03
C LEU A 335 0.12 -5.38 -15.66
N LYS A 336 -0.38 -5.56 -16.88
CA LYS A 336 -0.27 -6.83 -17.60
C LYS A 336 1.18 -7.20 -17.93
N ALA A 337 1.96 -6.25 -18.41
CA ALA A 337 3.37 -6.47 -18.75
C ALA A 337 4.21 -6.77 -17.49
N ASP A 338 3.96 -6.06 -16.38
CA ASP A 338 4.66 -6.32 -15.12
C ASP A 338 4.28 -7.70 -14.56
N TYR A 339 3.00 -8.07 -14.61
CA TYR A 339 2.55 -9.41 -14.21
C TYR A 339 3.25 -10.52 -15.03
N ASP A 340 3.27 -10.43 -16.36
CA ASP A 340 3.92 -11.42 -17.22
C ASP A 340 5.44 -11.49 -16.97
N SER A 341 6.09 -10.36 -16.74
CA SER A 341 7.51 -10.29 -16.38
C SER A 341 7.78 -10.99 -15.05
N ARG A 342 7.03 -10.64 -13.99
CA ARG A 342 7.16 -11.24 -12.66
C ARG A 342 6.86 -12.73 -12.66
N ARG A 343 5.84 -13.14 -13.39
CA ARG A 343 5.48 -14.55 -13.57
C ARG A 343 6.63 -15.34 -14.22
N SER A 344 7.24 -14.80 -15.28
CA SER A 344 8.39 -15.42 -15.94
C SER A 344 9.60 -15.51 -15.01
N ALA A 345 9.89 -14.46 -14.25
CA ALA A 345 10.96 -14.45 -13.27
C ALA A 345 10.74 -15.50 -12.16
N ALA A 346 9.53 -15.55 -11.58
CA ALA A 346 9.19 -16.55 -10.55
C ALA A 346 9.35 -17.98 -11.06
N LYS A 347 8.93 -18.25 -12.31
CA LYS A 347 9.13 -19.57 -12.93
C LYS A 347 10.61 -19.90 -13.11
N GLN A 348 11.42 -19.00 -13.66
CA GLN A 348 12.84 -19.21 -13.87
C GLN A 348 13.58 -19.45 -12.54
N GLN A 349 13.21 -18.69 -11.49
CA GLN A 349 13.78 -18.88 -10.15
C GLN A 349 13.40 -20.23 -9.54
N SER A 350 12.16 -20.69 -9.74
CA SER A 350 11.71 -22.00 -9.28
C SER A 350 12.43 -23.12 -10.03
N ASP A 351 12.57 -23.03 -11.36
CA ASP A 351 13.28 -24.01 -12.19
C ASP A 351 14.77 -24.06 -11.79
N ALA A 352 15.40 -22.89 -11.58
CA ALA A 352 16.78 -22.79 -11.12
C ALA A 352 16.95 -23.40 -9.73
N LEU A 353 16.07 -23.09 -8.77
CA LEU A 353 16.11 -23.65 -7.43
C LEU A 353 16.01 -25.18 -7.46
N THR A 354 15.08 -25.73 -8.25
CA THR A 354 14.95 -27.16 -8.44
C THR A 354 16.25 -27.77 -8.97
N HIS A 355 16.91 -27.12 -9.95
CA HIS A 355 18.20 -27.60 -10.46
C HIS A 355 19.31 -27.54 -9.40
N TYR A 356 19.34 -26.49 -8.56
CA TYR A 356 20.28 -26.43 -7.44
C TYR A 356 20.04 -27.57 -6.44
N GLU A 357 18.81 -27.82 -6.04
CA GLU A 357 18.47 -28.81 -5.03
C GLU A 357 18.64 -30.26 -5.53
N THR A 358 18.27 -30.54 -6.78
CA THR A 358 18.33 -31.92 -7.32
C THR A 358 19.65 -32.28 -7.96
N THR A 359 20.43 -31.32 -8.41
CA THR A 359 21.64 -31.57 -9.20
C THR A 359 22.91 -30.99 -8.60
N LEU A 360 22.95 -29.64 -8.44
CA LEU A 360 24.20 -28.95 -8.08
C LEU A 360 24.60 -29.21 -6.62
N PHE A 361 23.67 -29.14 -5.69
CA PHE A 361 23.95 -29.37 -4.27
C PHE A 361 24.45 -30.80 -4.02
N PRO A 362 23.77 -31.89 -4.46
CA PRO A 362 24.30 -33.25 -4.30
C PRO A 362 25.63 -33.53 -5.00
N LEU A 363 25.94 -32.82 -6.10
CA LEU A 363 27.23 -32.91 -6.74
C LEU A 363 28.32 -32.20 -5.93
N ALA A 364 28.06 -31.01 -5.43
CA ALA A 364 29.00 -30.25 -4.61
C ALA A 364 29.29 -30.96 -3.28
N GLU A 365 28.27 -31.53 -2.66
CA GLU A 365 28.42 -32.35 -1.42
C GLU A 365 29.27 -33.56 -1.63
N ARG A 366 28.99 -34.40 -2.64
CA ARG A 366 29.81 -35.56 -2.99
C ARG A 366 31.24 -35.19 -3.39
N HIS A 367 31.41 -34.04 -4.08
CA HIS A 367 32.74 -33.53 -4.43
C HIS A 367 33.53 -33.15 -3.17
N TRP A 368 32.89 -32.45 -2.24
CA TRP A 368 33.48 -32.13 -0.94
C TRP A 368 33.86 -33.39 -0.14
N GLU A 369 32.94 -34.30 0.08
CA GLU A 369 33.17 -35.52 0.85
C GLU A 369 34.37 -36.36 0.31
N ARG A 370 34.40 -36.54 -1.01
CA ARG A 370 35.50 -37.25 -1.68
C ARG A 370 36.83 -36.52 -1.60
N SER A 371 36.78 -35.19 -1.72
CA SER A 371 37.99 -34.36 -1.63
C SER A 371 38.56 -34.37 -0.22
N LEU A 372 37.71 -34.29 0.80
CA LEU A 372 38.11 -34.40 2.20
C LEU A 372 38.74 -35.78 2.51
N ALA A 373 38.11 -36.87 2.07
CA ALA A 373 38.64 -38.24 2.27
C ALA A 373 40.02 -38.39 1.62
N ARG A 374 40.18 -38.00 0.35
CA ARG A 374 41.47 -38.10 -0.37
C ARG A 374 42.54 -37.20 0.24
N PHE A 375 42.17 -36.03 0.78
CA PHE A 375 43.10 -35.19 1.52
C PHE A 375 43.57 -35.86 2.81
N ALA A 376 42.67 -36.48 3.56
CA ALA A 376 42.99 -37.24 4.77
C ALA A 376 43.94 -38.41 4.47
N GLU A 377 43.79 -39.11 3.32
CA GLU A 377 44.66 -40.17 2.82
C GLU A 377 46.01 -39.62 2.28
N GLY A 378 46.18 -38.31 2.10
CA GLY A 378 47.36 -37.69 1.54
C GLY A 378 47.47 -37.81 0.01
N THR A 379 46.43 -38.20 -0.70
CA THR A 379 46.36 -38.34 -2.18
C THR A 379 45.86 -37.11 -2.91
N LEU A 380 45.36 -36.08 -2.17
CA LEU A 380 44.90 -34.80 -2.72
C LEU A 380 45.61 -33.65 -2.00
N PRO A 381 46.11 -32.62 -2.69
CA PRO A 381 46.68 -31.46 -2.05
C PRO A 381 45.61 -30.58 -1.37
N PHE A 382 46.03 -29.80 -0.37
CA PHE A 382 45.16 -28.99 0.48
C PHE A 382 44.34 -27.96 -0.31
N ASP A 383 44.92 -27.25 -1.27
CA ASP A 383 44.29 -26.25 -2.12
C ASP A 383 43.04 -26.82 -2.83
N ARG A 384 43.09 -28.08 -3.27
CA ARG A 384 41.99 -28.76 -3.92
C ARG A 384 40.86 -29.13 -2.92
N ALA A 385 41.21 -29.52 -1.71
CA ALA A 385 40.25 -29.80 -0.67
C ALA A 385 39.52 -28.52 -0.21
N LEU A 386 40.28 -27.41 -0.05
CA LEU A 386 39.74 -26.12 0.27
C LEU A 386 38.80 -25.58 -0.86
N ALA A 387 39.24 -25.74 -2.13
CA ALA A 387 38.40 -25.35 -3.27
C ALA A 387 37.06 -26.11 -3.30
N ALA A 388 37.07 -27.40 -2.98
CA ALA A 388 35.85 -28.24 -2.91
C ALA A 388 34.92 -27.79 -1.76
N ALA A 389 35.49 -27.42 -0.59
CA ALA A 389 34.73 -26.87 0.51
C ALA A 389 34.06 -25.53 0.08
N LEU A 390 34.84 -24.60 -0.47
CA LEU A 390 34.31 -23.29 -0.90
C LEU A 390 33.25 -23.40 -2.01
N ALA A 391 33.39 -24.39 -2.92
CA ALA A 391 32.37 -24.69 -3.94
C ALA A 391 31.05 -25.15 -3.30
N LEU A 392 31.10 -26.00 -2.28
CA LEU A 392 29.91 -26.40 -1.53
C LEU A 392 29.25 -25.20 -0.84
N LEU A 393 30.05 -24.38 -0.13
CA LEU A 393 29.55 -23.21 0.57
C LEU A 393 28.90 -22.20 -0.38
N SER A 394 29.50 -21.94 -1.54
CA SER A 394 28.96 -21.02 -2.55
C SER A 394 27.65 -21.56 -3.16
N THR A 395 27.57 -22.86 -3.42
CA THR A 395 26.35 -23.53 -3.93
C THR A 395 25.19 -23.40 -2.94
N GLN A 396 25.45 -23.61 -1.64
CA GLN A 396 24.46 -23.45 -0.58
C GLN A 396 23.96 -22.00 -0.48
N SER A 397 24.85 -21.03 -0.52
CA SER A 397 24.49 -19.60 -0.46
C SER A 397 23.67 -19.19 -1.67
N ALA A 398 24.03 -19.62 -2.88
CA ALA A 398 23.30 -19.31 -4.10
C ALA A 398 21.88 -19.90 -4.09
N ALA A 399 21.70 -21.11 -3.56
CA ALA A 399 20.35 -21.71 -3.40
C ALA A 399 19.48 -20.89 -2.44
N LEU A 400 20.03 -20.42 -1.32
CA LEU A 400 19.32 -19.58 -0.37
C LEU A 400 18.93 -18.22 -0.97
N ASP A 401 19.82 -17.62 -1.75
CA ASP A 401 19.52 -16.35 -2.47
C ASP A 401 18.42 -16.55 -3.52
N LEU A 402 18.41 -17.69 -4.23
CA LEU A 402 17.31 -18.02 -5.15
C LEU A 402 15.97 -18.19 -4.43
N LYS A 403 15.93 -18.79 -3.23
CA LYS A 403 14.72 -18.86 -2.39
C LYS A 403 14.20 -17.48 -2.06
N ARG A 404 15.08 -16.55 -1.67
CA ARG A 404 14.70 -15.16 -1.40
C ARG A 404 14.13 -14.46 -2.64
N GLN A 405 14.82 -14.56 -3.78
CA GLN A 405 14.38 -13.93 -5.03
C GLN A 405 13.00 -14.48 -5.47
N ARG A 406 12.78 -15.79 -5.33
CA ARG A 406 11.47 -16.39 -5.61
C ARG A 406 10.38 -15.82 -4.71
N ALA A 407 10.60 -15.76 -3.39
CA ALA A 407 9.65 -15.19 -2.44
C ALA A 407 9.32 -13.72 -2.76
N GLN A 408 10.30 -12.93 -3.18
CA GLN A 408 10.10 -11.54 -3.63
C GLN A 408 9.26 -11.46 -4.91
N SER A 409 9.51 -12.34 -5.88
CA SER A 409 8.71 -12.39 -7.11
C SER A 409 7.25 -12.82 -6.84
N GLU A 410 7.04 -13.78 -5.94
CA GLU A 410 5.72 -14.21 -5.48
C GLU A 410 4.99 -13.10 -4.72
N SER A 411 5.67 -12.37 -3.83
CA SER A 411 5.14 -11.18 -3.15
C SER A 411 4.66 -10.12 -4.15
N ALA A 412 5.46 -9.86 -5.20
CA ALA A 412 5.11 -8.91 -6.24
C ALA A 412 3.90 -9.38 -7.08
N LEU A 413 3.79 -10.68 -7.38
CA LEU A 413 2.62 -11.23 -8.07
C LEU A 413 1.35 -11.11 -7.22
N LEU A 414 1.42 -11.39 -5.92
CA LEU A 414 0.30 -11.20 -4.99
C LEU A 414 -0.15 -9.73 -4.92
N PHE A 415 0.79 -8.78 -5.00
CA PHE A 415 0.45 -7.36 -5.09
C PHE A 415 -0.36 -7.06 -6.35
N LEU A 416 0.06 -7.58 -7.51
CA LEU A 416 -0.58 -7.28 -8.81
C LEU A 416 -1.98 -7.90 -8.95
N ILE A 417 -2.23 -9.07 -8.38
CA ILE A 417 -3.57 -9.70 -8.44
C ILE A 417 -4.50 -9.25 -7.31
N GLY A 418 -4.00 -8.46 -6.33
CA GLY A 418 -4.79 -7.82 -5.29
C GLY A 418 -5.33 -8.74 -4.19
N GLN A 419 -5.22 -10.07 -4.34
CA GLN A 419 -5.70 -11.08 -3.39
C GLN A 419 -4.85 -12.35 -3.47
N GLU A 420 -4.89 -13.17 -2.42
CA GLU A 420 -4.38 -14.53 -2.52
C GLU A 420 -5.18 -15.34 -3.54
N LEU A 421 -4.47 -16.20 -4.26
CA LEU A 421 -5.12 -17.30 -4.94
C LEU A 421 -5.68 -18.20 -3.84
N ASP A 422 -7.01 -18.23 -3.66
CA ASP A 422 -7.64 -19.20 -2.82
C ASP A 422 -7.17 -20.58 -3.30
N HIS A 423 -6.52 -21.33 -2.41
CA HIS A 423 -6.17 -22.70 -2.69
C HIS A 423 -7.48 -23.50 -2.68
N GLU A 424 -8.06 -23.75 -3.86
CA GLU A 424 -8.98 -24.85 -4.09
C GLU A 424 -8.24 -26.18 -4.15
#